data_a1fb4f374aeac89d8b13e095160b155d
#
_entry.id   a1fb4f374aeac89d8b13e095160b155d
#
_cell.length_a   1.000
_cell.length_b   1.000
_cell.length_c   1.000
_cell.angle_alpha   90.00
_cell.angle_beta   90.00
_cell.angle_gamma   90.00
#
_symmetry.space_group_name_H-M   'P 1'
#
loop_
_entity.id
_entity.type
_entity.pdbx_description
1 polymer ?
#
loop_
_entity_poly.entity_id
_entity_poly.type
_entity_poly.pdbx_seq_one_letter_code
_entity_poly.pdbx_strand_id
1 'polypeptide(L)'
;MGQVDTGRAGRRDRRTERLRSRPLPAVLLAALAAVLVACGPVSAPPAPSSAPASTTTAAPTSSSPSAGPTAAEVAAAVEPGLETSPGTVSAEFRDLATGEVLYARDADEPVAPASSLKVLAAAAIVSALGPETTLQTTVVAQPTADGAATELVLVGGGDVLLGTGASDSKAVSGRAGLRTLAQRTVAGLVEDGVTGQVVVSTDLRLFTDRTALNPRWTSDIPESGNIAPVQPLATYGGREAPGTGEDRIEAPAQFAALTFQAALDDAVAASGADLEVGLRDTIPATEVPRATVLAAAPVAAVESAPVGEQVAYLLAHSENQVVEALAHAAAPAADLPATHEGAAQLLTATAEDLGVDTAGMALVDSSGLSPDNRVSAAQLAGVVAGVARTPALGTVLEGLPRPGEDSTLGDRFPDAPARQAVAAKTGTLDQTVSLTGTVTTTSGRVLAFSIICSDLQWKLEPARAAVDEAVSAVAGL
;
A
#
# COMPACT_ATOMS: atom_id res chain seq x y z
N MET A 1 -38.15 48.13 27.55
CA MET A 1 -37.45 49.43 27.62
C MET A 1 -35.98 49.17 27.47
N GLY A 2 -35.51 49.45 26.42
CA GLY A 2 -34.74 50.28 25.54
C GLY A 2 -33.80 49.37 24.79
N GLN A 3 -33.71 49.43 23.69
CA GLN A 3 -33.58 50.19 22.47
C GLN A 3 -32.44 49.58 21.62
N VAL A 4 -32.76 49.33 20.42
CA VAL A 4 -32.00 48.90 19.25
C VAL A 4 -30.95 49.97 18.91
N ASP A 5 -29.77 49.59 18.49
CA ASP A 5 -28.96 50.42 17.60
C ASP A 5 -28.39 49.62 16.41
N THR A 6 -28.72 50.16 15.24
CA THR A 6 -28.36 49.69 13.91
C THR A 6 -27.15 50.47 13.40
N GLY A 7 -26.10 49.78 12.97
CA GLY A 7 -24.87 50.41 12.43
C GLY A 7 -24.28 49.67 11.23
N ARG A 8 -24.79 49.99 10.04
CA ARG A 8 -24.13 50.35 8.75
C ARG A 8 -23.03 49.42 8.18
N ALA A 9 -23.38 48.92 7.03
CA ALA A 9 -22.57 48.31 6.01
C ALA A 9 -21.37 49.16 5.54
N GLY A 10 -20.23 48.51 5.35
CA GLY A 10 -19.06 49.03 4.64
C GLY A 10 -18.63 48.00 3.57
N ARG A 11 -19.01 48.30 2.31
CA ARG A 11 -18.46 47.66 1.11
C ARG A 11 -16.96 47.98 1.04
N ARG A 12 -16.10 47.01 0.85
CA ARG A 12 -14.75 47.19 0.32
C ARG A 12 -14.51 46.30 -0.89
N ASP A 13 -13.99 46.96 -1.90
CA ASP A 13 -13.66 46.56 -3.24
C ASP A 13 -12.76 45.32 -3.32
N ARG A 14 -13.09 44.47 -4.30
CA ARG A 14 -12.18 43.43 -4.80
C ARG A 14 -11.19 44.09 -5.77
N ARG A 15 -9.94 44.20 -5.38
CA ARG A 15 -8.82 44.39 -6.30
C ARG A 15 -8.23 43.05 -6.69
N THR A 16 -8.36 42.71 -7.94
CA THR A 16 -7.66 41.62 -8.61
C THR A 16 -6.18 41.99 -8.75
N GLU A 17 -5.31 41.36 -8.03
CA GLU A 17 -3.87 41.40 -8.32
C GLU A 17 -3.48 40.15 -9.13
N ARG A 18 -3.03 40.40 -10.35
CA ARG A 18 -2.44 39.42 -11.27
C ARG A 18 -1.06 39.03 -10.73
N LEU A 19 -0.87 37.74 -10.41
CA LEU A 19 0.45 37.19 -10.16
C LEU A 19 1.25 37.13 -11.48
N ARG A 20 2.34 37.87 -11.49
CA ARG A 20 3.38 37.83 -12.54
C ARG A 20 4.23 36.57 -12.32
N SER A 21 4.32 35.76 -13.36
CA SER A 21 5.25 34.62 -13.50
C SER A 21 6.70 35.11 -13.36
N ARG A 22 7.46 34.46 -12.47
CA ARG A 22 8.92 34.57 -12.38
C ARG A 22 9.56 33.36 -13.08
N PRO A 23 10.61 33.54 -13.89
CA PRO A 23 11.32 32.43 -14.53
C PRO A 23 12.32 31.79 -13.56
N LEU A 24 12.42 30.46 -13.66
CA LEU A 24 13.44 29.61 -13.00
C LEU A 24 14.84 29.86 -13.62
N PRO A 25 15.91 29.82 -12.84
CA PRO A 25 17.27 29.87 -13.37
C PRO A 25 17.71 28.50 -13.92
N ALA A 26 18.19 28.51 -15.16
CA ALA A 26 18.88 27.41 -15.79
C ALA A 26 20.24 27.16 -15.10
N VAL A 27 20.50 25.93 -14.68
CA VAL A 27 21.82 25.50 -14.22
C VAL A 27 22.42 24.55 -15.24
N LEU A 28 23.62 24.91 -15.67
CA LEU A 28 24.56 24.36 -16.61
C LEU A 28 24.64 22.81 -16.71
N LEU A 29 24.56 22.33 -17.98
CA LEU A 29 25.21 21.09 -18.42
C LEU A 29 26.69 21.35 -18.67
N ALA A 30 27.58 20.56 -18.07
CA ALA A 30 29.00 20.48 -18.42
C ALA A 30 29.34 19.08 -18.94
N ALA A 31 29.69 19.06 -20.20
CA ALA A 31 30.66 18.24 -20.94
C ALA A 31 31.03 16.83 -20.45
N LEU A 32 30.74 15.82 -21.29
CA LEU A 32 31.49 14.57 -21.35
C LEU A 32 32.15 14.42 -22.74
N ALA A 33 33.48 14.31 -22.75
CA ALA A 33 34.31 14.25 -23.94
C ALA A 33 34.20 12.86 -24.62
N ALA A 34 34.12 12.87 -25.93
CA ALA A 34 34.17 11.69 -26.81
C ALA A 34 35.63 11.14 -26.90
N VAL A 35 35.76 9.82 -26.75
CA VAL A 35 36.96 9.06 -27.19
C VAL A 35 36.58 8.33 -28.45
N LEU A 36 37.14 8.78 -29.57
CA LEU A 36 37.13 8.09 -30.87
C LEU A 36 38.21 7.04 -30.89
N VAL A 37 37.86 5.77 -31.02
CA VAL A 37 38.81 4.70 -31.40
C VAL A 37 38.50 4.32 -32.84
N ALA A 38 39.46 4.48 -33.69
CA ALA A 38 39.47 4.11 -35.11
C ALA A 38 39.58 2.59 -35.29
N CYS A 39 38.66 1.97 -36.03
CA CYS A 39 38.85 0.63 -36.59
C CYS A 39 38.87 0.71 -38.10
N GLY A 40 39.97 0.21 -38.69
CA GLY A 40 40.16 0.07 -40.11
C GLY A 40 39.40 -1.13 -40.73
N PRO A 41 39.34 -1.22 -42.06
CA PRO A 41 38.46 -2.16 -42.74
C PRO A 41 39.08 -3.58 -42.82
N VAL A 42 38.30 -4.59 -42.48
CA VAL A 42 38.62 -6.01 -42.72
C VAL A 42 37.86 -6.49 -43.97
N SER A 43 38.64 -7.03 -44.90
CA SER A 43 38.17 -7.58 -46.20
C SER A 43 37.36 -8.85 -46.03
N ALA A 44 36.30 -9.00 -46.83
CA ALA A 44 35.46 -10.18 -46.95
C ALA A 44 36.11 -11.28 -47.81
N PRO A 45 35.96 -12.57 -47.49
CA PRO A 45 36.29 -13.68 -48.41
C PRO A 45 35.15 -13.99 -49.38
N PRO A 46 35.47 -14.63 -50.53
CA PRO A 46 34.50 -14.83 -51.65
C PRO A 46 33.55 -16.00 -51.44
N ALA A 47 32.38 -15.88 -52.03
CA ALA A 47 31.29 -16.87 -52.05
C ALA A 47 31.60 -18.05 -52.97
N PRO A 48 31.19 -19.29 -52.64
CA PRO A 48 31.10 -20.38 -53.62
C PRO A 48 29.73 -20.39 -54.32
N SER A 49 29.81 -20.46 -55.65
CA SER A 49 28.70 -20.69 -56.57
C SER A 49 28.32 -22.17 -56.56
N SER A 50 27.03 -22.50 -56.42
CA SER A 50 26.45 -23.70 -57.06
C SER A 50 24.91 -23.60 -57.06
N ALA A 51 24.35 -23.92 -58.21
CA ALA A 51 22.95 -23.83 -58.61
C ALA A 51 22.12 -25.08 -58.16
N PRO A 52 20.84 -25.27 -58.58
CA PRO A 52 19.69 -25.22 -57.68
C PRO A 52 19.12 -26.63 -57.44
N ALA A 53 18.59 -26.85 -56.24
CA ALA A 53 17.67 -27.96 -55.99
C ALA A 53 16.32 -27.36 -55.53
N SER A 54 15.33 -27.51 -56.39
CA SER A 54 13.94 -27.18 -56.11
C SER A 54 13.39 -28.17 -55.07
N THR A 55 13.35 -27.75 -53.81
CA THR A 55 12.52 -28.39 -52.78
C THR A 55 11.37 -27.45 -52.48
N THR A 56 10.18 -27.86 -52.83
CA THR A 56 8.92 -27.23 -52.41
C THR A 56 8.79 -27.34 -50.92
N THR A 57 9.26 -26.32 -50.19
CA THR A 57 9.00 -26.20 -48.76
C THR A 57 7.60 -25.59 -48.62
N ALA A 58 6.69 -26.38 -48.06
CA ALA A 58 5.40 -25.88 -47.62
C ALA A 58 5.65 -24.70 -46.67
N ALA A 59 5.05 -23.56 -46.98
CA ALA A 59 5.07 -22.39 -46.08
C ALA A 59 4.52 -22.81 -44.71
N PRO A 60 5.16 -22.39 -43.60
CA PRO A 60 4.52 -22.53 -42.31
C PRO A 60 3.20 -21.75 -42.37
N THR A 61 2.09 -22.44 -42.17
CA THR A 61 0.80 -21.83 -41.89
C THR A 61 1.02 -20.92 -40.67
N SER A 62 1.09 -19.61 -40.90
CA SER A 62 0.96 -18.62 -39.87
C SER A 62 -0.43 -18.82 -39.26
N SER A 63 -0.49 -19.53 -38.14
CA SER A 63 -1.66 -19.47 -37.28
C SER A 63 -1.85 -18.02 -36.89
N SER A 64 -2.86 -17.36 -37.43
CA SER A 64 -3.33 -16.09 -36.90
C SER A 64 -3.49 -16.27 -35.40
N PRO A 65 -3.06 -15.31 -34.54
CA PRO A 65 -3.34 -15.40 -33.14
C PRO A 65 -4.84 -15.62 -32.98
N SER A 66 -5.22 -16.62 -32.20
CA SER A 66 -6.62 -16.90 -31.86
C SER A 66 -7.22 -15.57 -31.37
N ALA A 67 -8.27 -15.12 -32.05
CA ALA A 67 -8.99 -13.96 -31.55
C ALA A 67 -9.49 -14.33 -30.14
N GLY A 68 -9.10 -13.55 -29.13
CA GLY A 68 -9.54 -13.80 -27.74
C GLY A 68 -11.06 -13.77 -27.62
N PRO A 69 -11.63 -14.15 -26.47
CA PRO A 69 -13.07 -14.25 -26.28
C PRO A 69 -13.76 -12.91 -26.58
N THR A 70 -14.90 -13.01 -27.24
CA THR A 70 -15.82 -11.90 -27.50
C THR A 70 -16.62 -11.51 -26.25
N ALA A 71 -17.22 -10.33 -26.26
CA ALA A 71 -18.11 -9.89 -25.18
C ALA A 71 -19.26 -10.89 -24.93
N ALA A 72 -19.81 -11.48 -26.00
CA ALA A 72 -20.89 -12.47 -25.88
C ALA A 72 -20.42 -13.78 -25.20
N GLU A 73 -19.21 -14.23 -25.49
CA GLU A 73 -18.62 -15.42 -24.85
C GLU A 73 -18.30 -15.16 -23.37
N VAL A 74 -17.75 -13.97 -23.05
CA VAL A 74 -17.52 -13.59 -21.66
C VAL A 74 -18.84 -13.51 -20.89
N ALA A 75 -19.87 -12.87 -21.43
CA ALA A 75 -21.20 -12.82 -20.82
C ALA A 75 -21.79 -14.21 -20.57
N ALA A 76 -21.74 -15.09 -21.57
CA ALA A 76 -22.23 -16.47 -21.46
C ALA A 76 -21.47 -17.30 -20.42
N ALA A 77 -20.20 -17.00 -20.18
CA ALA A 77 -19.38 -17.66 -19.15
C ALA A 77 -19.69 -17.13 -17.74
N VAL A 78 -19.89 -15.81 -17.60
CA VAL A 78 -20.02 -15.14 -16.29
C VAL A 78 -21.42 -15.31 -15.70
N GLU A 79 -22.48 -15.14 -16.52
CA GLU A 79 -23.87 -15.07 -16.03
C GLU A 79 -24.32 -16.30 -15.23
N PRO A 80 -24.07 -17.56 -15.62
CA PRO A 80 -24.54 -18.71 -14.88
C PRO A 80 -24.05 -18.75 -13.43
N GLY A 81 -22.77 -18.38 -13.20
CA GLY A 81 -22.19 -18.29 -11.85
C GLY A 81 -22.83 -17.15 -11.05
N LEU A 82 -22.90 -15.94 -11.60
CA LEU A 82 -23.41 -14.77 -10.92
C LEU A 82 -24.91 -14.84 -10.60
N GLU A 83 -25.71 -15.54 -11.39
CA GLU A 83 -27.15 -15.79 -11.12
C GLU A 83 -27.36 -16.60 -9.84
N THR A 84 -26.38 -17.40 -9.40
CA THR A 84 -26.49 -18.20 -8.17
C THR A 84 -26.16 -17.38 -6.91
N SER A 85 -25.59 -16.19 -7.05
CA SER A 85 -25.23 -15.35 -5.92
C SER A 85 -26.48 -14.85 -5.18
N PRO A 86 -26.51 -14.94 -3.84
CA PRO A 86 -27.51 -14.19 -3.07
C PRO A 86 -27.21 -12.69 -3.15
N GLY A 87 -28.26 -11.89 -2.91
CA GLY A 87 -28.13 -10.42 -2.87
C GLY A 87 -27.96 -9.77 -4.25
N THR A 88 -27.30 -8.61 -4.28
CA THR A 88 -27.06 -7.83 -5.49
C THR A 88 -25.65 -8.07 -5.98
N VAL A 89 -25.43 -8.16 -7.30
CA VAL A 89 -24.13 -8.37 -7.92
C VAL A 89 -23.80 -7.21 -8.84
N SER A 90 -22.69 -6.54 -8.57
CA SER A 90 -22.06 -5.56 -9.46
C SER A 90 -20.77 -6.18 -10.02
N ALA A 91 -20.61 -6.16 -11.35
CA ALA A 91 -19.46 -6.81 -11.97
C ALA A 91 -19.01 -6.12 -13.26
N GLU A 92 -17.71 -6.07 -13.51
CA GLU A 92 -17.14 -5.69 -14.79
C GLU A 92 -15.95 -6.60 -15.15
N PHE A 93 -15.86 -6.98 -16.44
CA PHE A 93 -14.69 -7.58 -17.06
C PHE A 93 -14.26 -6.72 -18.24
N ARG A 94 -13.00 -6.35 -18.25
CA ARG A 94 -12.40 -5.42 -19.22
C ARG A 94 -11.11 -6.01 -19.78
N ASP A 95 -10.92 -5.92 -21.09
CA ASP A 95 -9.65 -6.28 -21.71
C ASP A 95 -8.51 -5.39 -21.19
N LEU A 96 -7.46 -6.01 -20.68
CA LEU A 96 -6.36 -5.29 -20.05
C LEU A 96 -5.53 -4.48 -21.05
N ALA A 97 -5.40 -4.96 -22.29
CA ALA A 97 -4.59 -4.32 -23.32
C ALA A 97 -5.32 -3.18 -24.02
N THR A 98 -6.62 -3.35 -24.32
CA THR A 98 -7.40 -2.37 -25.08
C THR A 98 -8.24 -1.45 -24.21
N GLY A 99 -8.59 -1.88 -22.99
CA GLY A 99 -9.54 -1.20 -22.11
C GLY A 99 -11.01 -1.44 -22.51
N GLU A 100 -11.28 -2.27 -23.50
CA GLU A 100 -12.65 -2.61 -23.95
C GLU A 100 -13.41 -3.35 -22.83
N VAL A 101 -14.61 -2.86 -22.50
CA VAL A 101 -15.52 -3.55 -21.58
C VAL A 101 -16.18 -4.73 -22.31
N LEU A 102 -15.92 -5.95 -21.83
CA LEU A 102 -16.45 -7.18 -22.40
C LEU A 102 -17.69 -7.68 -21.66
N TYR A 103 -17.85 -7.29 -20.40
CA TYR A 103 -19.01 -7.61 -19.59
C TYR A 103 -19.22 -6.51 -18.53
N ALA A 104 -20.45 -6.11 -18.33
CA ALA A 104 -20.85 -5.21 -17.25
C ALA A 104 -22.25 -5.57 -16.75
N ARG A 105 -22.40 -5.66 -15.43
CA ARG A 105 -23.68 -5.86 -14.73
C ARG A 105 -23.70 -4.94 -13.52
N ASP A 106 -24.62 -3.97 -13.50
CA ASP A 106 -24.74 -2.96 -12.45
C ASP A 106 -23.35 -2.39 -12.03
N ALA A 107 -22.45 -2.27 -13.06
CA ALA A 107 -21.01 -2.05 -12.83
C ALA A 107 -20.70 -0.67 -12.26
N ASP A 108 -21.54 0.32 -12.54
CA ASP A 108 -21.38 1.71 -12.08
C ASP A 108 -22.03 1.96 -10.70
N GLU A 109 -22.73 0.98 -10.13
CA GLU A 109 -23.38 1.14 -8.83
C GLU A 109 -22.34 1.20 -7.69
N PRO A 110 -22.28 2.30 -6.91
CA PRO A 110 -21.32 2.43 -5.82
C PRO A 110 -21.76 1.63 -4.59
N VAL A 111 -20.99 0.60 -4.25
CA VAL A 111 -21.25 -0.29 -3.10
C VAL A 111 -20.03 -0.35 -2.18
N ALA A 112 -20.16 -0.96 -1.00
CA ALA A 112 -19.03 -1.21 -0.11
C ALA A 112 -18.07 -2.23 -0.73
N PRO A 113 -16.81 -1.87 -1.06
CA PRO A 113 -15.89 -2.73 -1.80
C PRO A 113 -15.23 -3.80 -0.93
N ALA A 114 -15.36 -3.72 0.39
CA ALA A 114 -14.56 -4.48 1.33
C ALA A 114 -13.05 -4.34 1.01
N SER A 115 -12.23 -5.35 1.33
CA SER A 115 -10.78 -5.29 1.11
C SER A 115 -10.32 -5.28 -0.36
N SER A 116 -11.24 -5.35 -1.35
CA SER A 116 -10.89 -5.08 -2.74
C SER A 116 -10.43 -3.62 -2.97
N LEU A 117 -10.82 -2.69 -2.07
CA LEU A 117 -10.30 -1.31 -2.05
C LEU A 117 -8.76 -1.26 -1.95
N LYS A 118 -8.15 -2.27 -1.33
CA LYS A 118 -6.68 -2.33 -1.17
C LYS A 118 -5.91 -2.34 -2.49
N VAL A 119 -6.54 -2.70 -3.61
CA VAL A 119 -5.90 -2.59 -4.94
C VAL A 119 -5.67 -1.13 -5.29
N LEU A 120 -6.65 -0.26 -5.06
CA LEU A 120 -6.49 1.18 -5.25
C LEU A 120 -5.52 1.78 -4.23
N ALA A 121 -5.62 1.37 -2.96
CA ALA A 121 -4.70 1.83 -1.93
C ALA A 121 -3.24 1.44 -2.24
N ALA A 122 -3.00 0.22 -2.72
CA ALA A 122 -1.68 -0.24 -3.15
C ALA A 122 -1.12 0.63 -4.31
N ALA A 123 -1.96 0.94 -5.30
CA ALA A 123 -1.58 1.84 -6.39
C ALA A 123 -1.22 3.24 -5.87
N ALA A 124 -2.02 3.80 -4.97
CA ALA A 124 -1.79 5.10 -4.37
C ALA A 124 -0.49 5.16 -3.55
N ILE A 125 -0.25 4.15 -2.72
CA ILE A 125 0.96 4.04 -1.90
C ILE A 125 2.21 3.93 -2.78
N VAL A 126 2.20 3.04 -3.78
CA VAL A 126 3.35 2.85 -4.69
C VAL A 126 3.58 4.09 -5.56
N SER A 127 2.51 4.75 -6.02
CA SER A 127 2.61 5.99 -6.80
C SER A 127 3.26 7.12 -6.00
N ALA A 128 2.88 7.28 -4.73
CA ALA A 128 3.33 8.38 -3.89
C ALA A 128 4.73 8.15 -3.31
N LEU A 129 5.04 6.94 -2.86
CA LEU A 129 6.30 6.64 -2.17
C LEU A 129 7.37 6.04 -3.08
N GLY A 130 6.97 5.34 -4.13
CA GLY A 130 7.85 4.47 -4.93
C GLY A 130 8.05 3.09 -4.27
N PRO A 131 8.22 2.02 -5.09
CA PRO A 131 8.28 0.64 -4.58
C PRO A 131 9.56 0.32 -3.80
N GLU A 132 10.67 1.01 -4.09
CA GLU A 132 11.98 0.76 -3.48
C GLU A 132 12.21 1.54 -2.18
N THR A 133 11.30 2.45 -1.83
CA THR A 133 11.42 3.28 -0.63
C THR A 133 11.29 2.42 0.63
N THR A 134 12.15 2.68 1.63
CA THR A 134 12.07 2.10 2.97
C THR A 134 11.62 3.16 3.98
N LEU A 135 10.91 2.73 5.02
CA LEU A 135 10.51 3.58 6.13
C LEU A 135 11.50 3.40 7.28
N GLN A 136 11.95 4.51 7.86
CA GLN A 136 12.94 4.48 8.92
C GLN A 136 12.31 4.67 10.30
N THR A 137 12.68 3.81 11.24
CA THR A 137 12.50 4.07 12.67
C THR A 137 13.84 4.51 13.25
N THR A 138 13.91 5.71 13.83
CA THR A 138 15.16 6.33 14.26
C THR A 138 15.14 6.65 15.74
N VAL A 139 16.34 6.80 16.33
CA VAL A 139 16.54 7.32 17.69
C VAL A 139 17.36 8.58 17.60
N VAL A 140 16.86 9.67 18.19
CA VAL A 140 17.56 10.95 18.33
C VAL A 140 17.91 11.16 19.78
N ALA A 141 19.16 11.48 20.10
CA ALA A 141 19.61 11.81 21.44
C ALA A 141 19.66 13.33 21.65
N GLN A 142 19.20 13.78 22.79
CA GLN A 142 19.23 15.18 23.20
C GLN A 142 19.23 15.32 24.71
N PRO A 143 19.72 16.42 25.29
CA PRO A 143 19.63 16.66 26.74
C PRO A 143 18.15 16.76 27.16
N THR A 144 17.81 16.24 28.33
CA THR A 144 16.53 16.56 28.99
C THR A 144 16.47 18.06 29.32
N ALA A 145 15.27 18.61 29.52
CA ALA A 145 15.06 20.03 29.74
C ALA A 145 15.81 20.55 30.99
N ASP A 146 16.03 19.71 31.99
CA ASP A 146 16.81 20.02 33.22
C ASP A 146 18.31 19.69 33.06
N GLY A 147 18.73 19.09 31.95
CA GLY A 147 20.11 18.68 31.69
C GLY A 147 20.60 17.53 32.60
N ALA A 148 19.72 16.84 33.31
CA ALA A 148 20.06 15.78 34.25
C ALA A 148 20.28 14.42 33.57
N ALA A 149 19.74 14.22 32.38
CA ALA A 149 19.82 12.96 31.59
C ALA A 149 19.87 13.24 30.10
N THR A 150 20.13 12.19 29.30
CA THR A 150 19.94 12.20 27.84
C THR A 150 18.57 11.62 27.51
N GLU A 151 17.73 12.38 26.81
CA GLU A 151 16.48 11.91 26.23
C GLU A 151 16.75 11.21 24.91
N LEU A 152 16.28 9.97 24.78
CA LEU A 152 16.31 9.18 23.55
C LEU A 152 14.91 9.21 22.94
N VAL A 153 14.74 10.02 21.90
CA VAL A 153 13.47 10.14 21.20
C VAL A 153 13.37 9.04 20.16
N LEU A 154 12.50 8.05 20.37
CA LEU A 154 12.14 7.02 19.40
C LEU A 154 11.12 7.61 18.41
N VAL A 155 11.56 7.82 17.18
CA VAL A 155 10.77 8.47 16.12
C VAL A 155 10.10 7.42 15.24
N GLY A 156 8.77 7.41 15.24
CA GLY A 156 7.99 6.56 14.34
C GLY A 156 7.98 7.12 12.92
N GLY A 157 8.52 6.37 11.98
CA GLY A 157 8.60 6.71 10.56
C GLY A 157 7.52 6.09 9.67
N GLY A 158 6.51 5.44 10.28
CA GLY A 158 5.42 4.80 9.54
C GLY A 158 5.58 3.28 9.40
N ASP A 159 6.72 2.69 9.80
CA ASP A 159 6.88 1.25 9.84
C ASP A 159 6.07 0.64 10.99
N VAL A 160 5.03 -0.09 10.63
CA VAL A 160 4.18 -0.83 11.57
C VAL A 160 4.44 -2.33 11.57
N LEU A 161 5.46 -2.78 10.83
CA LEU A 161 5.89 -4.16 10.75
C LEU A 161 7.20 -4.42 11.52
N LEU A 162 7.56 -3.53 12.46
CA LEU A 162 8.75 -3.73 13.29
C LEU A 162 8.72 -5.09 13.99
N GLY A 163 9.88 -5.75 14.07
CA GLY A 163 10.08 -6.92 14.91
C GLY A 163 10.51 -6.53 16.33
N THR A 164 10.11 -7.29 17.34
CA THR A 164 10.59 -7.13 18.72
C THR A 164 12.04 -7.59 18.90
N GLY A 165 12.51 -8.49 18.00
CA GLY A 165 13.84 -9.12 18.02
C GLY A 165 14.91 -8.35 17.24
N ALA A 166 15.91 -9.12 16.76
CA ALA A 166 16.91 -8.64 15.82
C ALA A 166 16.27 -8.44 14.43
N SER A 167 16.83 -7.51 13.66
CA SER A 167 16.44 -7.29 12.26
C SER A 167 16.66 -8.55 11.42
N ASP A 168 15.71 -8.88 10.54
CA ASP A 168 15.82 -9.98 9.58
C ASP A 168 15.68 -9.46 8.15
N SER A 169 16.78 -9.38 7.43
CA SER A 169 16.81 -8.86 6.05
C SER A 169 16.00 -9.69 5.03
N LYS A 170 15.52 -10.88 5.40
CA LYS A 170 14.70 -11.74 4.55
C LYS A 170 13.21 -11.65 4.83
N ALA A 171 12.84 -11.09 5.98
CA ALA A 171 11.45 -10.95 6.37
C ALA A 171 10.86 -9.64 5.81
N VAL A 172 9.57 -9.58 5.59
CA VAL A 172 8.81 -8.31 5.43
C VAL A 172 8.41 -7.82 6.80
N SER A 173 7.67 -8.63 7.55
CA SER A 173 7.32 -8.36 8.94
C SER A 173 8.50 -8.73 9.84
N GLY A 174 9.05 -7.76 10.58
CA GLY A 174 10.25 -7.92 11.40
C GLY A 174 11.58 -7.63 10.65
N ARG A 175 11.53 -7.08 9.43
CA ARG A 175 12.73 -6.61 8.71
C ARG A 175 13.55 -5.67 9.57
N ALA A 176 12.93 -4.64 10.09
CA ALA A 176 13.46 -3.74 11.10
C ALA A 176 13.17 -4.30 12.50
N GLY A 177 14.21 -4.49 13.32
CA GLY A 177 14.08 -5.08 14.65
C GLY A 177 14.46 -4.11 15.76
N LEU A 178 13.61 -4.01 16.79
CA LEU A 178 13.80 -3.11 17.93
C LEU A 178 15.05 -3.46 18.74
N ARG A 179 15.41 -4.74 18.86
CA ARG A 179 16.66 -5.15 19.51
C ARG A 179 17.87 -4.65 18.75
N THR A 180 17.86 -4.73 17.41
CA THR A 180 18.94 -4.19 16.58
C THR A 180 19.04 -2.66 16.73
N LEU A 181 17.88 -1.97 16.75
CA LEU A 181 17.85 -0.54 16.97
C LEU A 181 18.45 -0.17 18.34
N ALA A 182 18.10 -0.88 19.40
CA ALA A 182 18.64 -0.67 20.76
C ALA A 182 20.16 -0.89 20.80
N GLN A 183 20.67 -1.97 20.21
CA GLN A 183 22.11 -2.23 20.13
C GLN A 183 22.87 -1.13 19.39
N ARG A 184 22.32 -0.66 18.25
CA ARG A 184 22.89 0.45 17.48
C ARG A 184 22.85 1.76 18.27
N THR A 185 21.77 1.99 19.04
CA THR A 185 21.65 3.17 19.88
C THR A 185 22.76 3.20 20.93
N VAL A 186 22.97 2.10 21.66
CA VAL A 186 24.06 2.04 22.65
C VAL A 186 25.43 2.26 22.00
N ALA A 187 25.68 1.65 20.84
CA ALA A 187 26.94 1.84 20.13
C ALA A 187 27.16 3.31 19.71
N GLY A 188 26.14 3.98 19.16
CA GLY A 188 26.22 5.40 18.81
C GLY A 188 26.42 6.30 20.02
N LEU A 189 25.72 6.06 21.14
CA LEU A 189 25.90 6.83 22.37
C LEU A 189 27.34 6.70 22.92
N VAL A 190 27.91 5.51 22.88
CA VAL A 190 29.31 5.28 23.30
C VAL A 190 30.28 6.00 22.39
N GLU A 191 30.05 5.97 21.06
CA GLU A 191 30.87 6.69 20.07
C GLU A 191 30.83 8.21 20.30
N ASP A 192 29.64 8.73 20.62
CA ASP A 192 29.43 10.15 20.95
C ASP A 192 29.90 10.54 22.36
N GLY A 193 30.42 9.60 23.17
CA GLY A 193 30.91 9.82 24.51
C GLY A 193 29.82 10.13 25.55
N VAL A 194 28.57 9.73 25.30
CA VAL A 194 27.45 9.91 26.23
C VAL A 194 27.59 8.93 27.38
N THR A 195 27.41 9.42 28.60
CA THR A 195 27.46 8.65 29.87
C THR A 195 26.30 9.04 30.80
N GLY A 196 26.02 8.21 31.79
CA GLY A 196 25.01 8.47 32.80
C GLY A 196 23.59 8.07 32.38
N GLN A 197 22.59 8.77 32.91
CA GLN A 197 21.20 8.39 32.74
C GLN A 197 20.67 8.70 31.34
N VAL A 198 20.00 7.73 30.74
CA VAL A 198 19.22 7.88 29.50
C VAL A 198 17.75 7.56 29.75
N VAL A 199 16.84 8.30 29.14
CA VAL A 199 15.39 8.11 29.26
C VAL A 199 14.74 8.06 27.87
N VAL A 200 13.78 7.16 27.65
CA VAL A 200 13.09 7.01 26.36
C VAL A 200 11.85 7.89 26.30
N SER A 201 11.62 8.54 25.19
CA SER A 201 10.37 9.18 24.79
C SER A 201 10.02 8.83 23.34
N THR A 202 8.84 9.20 22.87
CA THR A 202 8.39 8.93 21.48
C THR A 202 8.07 10.19 20.72
N ASP A 203 8.32 10.20 19.41
CA ASP A 203 7.74 11.14 18.46
C ASP A 203 6.84 10.39 17.46
N LEU A 204 5.52 10.52 17.63
CA LEU A 204 4.49 9.91 16.80
C LEU A 204 3.79 10.93 15.89
N ARG A 205 4.30 12.16 15.79
CA ARG A 205 3.69 13.27 15.08
C ARG A 205 3.83 13.21 13.55
N LEU A 206 4.30 12.07 13.01
CA LEU A 206 4.19 11.82 11.57
C LEU A 206 2.72 11.77 11.16
N PHE A 207 1.90 11.04 11.92
CA PHE A 207 0.46 11.03 11.70
C PHE A 207 -0.18 12.14 12.54
N THR A 208 -1.14 12.84 11.94
CA THR A 208 -1.68 14.10 12.50
C THR A 208 -3.18 14.03 12.80
N ASP A 209 -3.76 12.82 12.80
CA ASP A 209 -5.13 12.60 13.24
C ASP A 209 -5.34 13.01 14.69
N ARG A 210 -6.57 13.47 14.98
CA ARG A 210 -6.99 13.75 16.37
C ARG A 210 -7.16 12.48 17.19
N THR A 211 -7.54 11.39 16.51
CA THR A 211 -7.74 10.05 17.09
C THR A 211 -7.05 9.03 16.21
N ALA A 212 -6.34 8.11 16.81
CA ALA A 212 -5.64 7.05 16.06
C ALA A 212 -6.59 5.99 15.47
N LEU A 213 -7.84 5.95 15.91
CA LEU A 213 -8.91 5.18 15.27
C LEU A 213 -9.74 6.13 14.39
N ASN A 214 -10.08 5.68 13.18
CA ASN A 214 -10.93 6.44 12.29
C ASN A 214 -12.32 6.63 12.94
N PRO A 215 -12.81 7.88 13.10
CA PRO A 215 -14.10 8.14 13.74
C PRO A 215 -15.32 7.63 12.94
N ARG A 216 -15.10 7.18 11.69
CA ARG A 216 -16.12 6.56 10.83
C ARG A 216 -16.17 5.04 10.98
N TRP A 217 -15.28 4.45 11.75
CA TRP A 217 -15.35 3.04 12.11
C TRP A 217 -16.32 2.86 13.28
N THR A 218 -17.19 1.88 13.17
CA THR A 218 -18.03 1.43 14.30
C THR A 218 -17.17 0.67 15.31
N SER A 219 -17.57 0.65 16.58
CA SER A 219 -16.76 0.10 17.68
C SER A 219 -16.44 -1.39 17.51
N ASP A 220 -17.28 -2.13 16.82
CA ASP A 220 -17.09 -3.56 16.54
C ASP A 220 -15.88 -3.82 15.62
N ILE A 221 -15.48 -2.87 14.77
CA ILE A 221 -14.33 -3.02 13.88
C ILE A 221 -13.02 -3.16 14.65
N PRO A 222 -12.62 -2.27 15.57
CA PRO A 222 -11.45 -2.50 16.41
C PRO A 222 -11.67 -3.58 17.46
N GLU A 223 -12.86 -3.71 18.06
CA GLU A 223 -13.18 -4.72 19.08
C GLU A 223 -13.04 -6.16 18.56
N SER A 224 -13.29 -6.40 17.26
CA SER A 224 -13.09 -7.70 16.63
C SER A 224 -11.64 -7.99 16.21
N GLY A 225 -10.67 -7.14 16.57
CA GLY A 225 -9.25 -7.33 16.24
C GLY A 225 -8.88 -7.05 14.78
N ASN A 226 -9.79 -6.45 13.98
CA ASN A 226 -9.54 -6.15 12.58
C ASN A 226 -8.49 -5.05 12.37
N ILE A 227 -8.36 -4.14 13.34
CA ILE A 227 -7.44 -2.99 13.30
C ILE A 227 -7.05 -2.57 14.71
N ALA A 228 -5.81 -2.14 14.89
CA ALA A 228 -5.34 -1.40 16.07
C ALA A 228 -5.41 0.12 15.80
N PRO A 229 -5.21 0.98 16.82
CA PRO A 229 -4.99 2.40 16.59
C PRO A 229 -3.89 2.64 15.56
N VAL A 230 -4.18 3.47 14.54
CA VAL A 230 -3.26 3.77 13.43
C VAL A 230 -2.23 4.77 13.91
N GLN A 231 -1.01 4.30 14.14
CA GLN A 231 0.11 5.09 14.65
C GLN A 231 1.35 4.81 13.79
N PRO A 232 2.32 5.75 13.69
CA PRO A 232 3.50 5.58 12.82
C PRO A 232 4.57 4.64 13.39
N LEU A 233 4.26 3.92 14.45
CA LEU A 233 5.15 3.01 15.18
C LEU A 233 4.33 1.85 15.73
N ALA A 234 4.60 0.62 15.28
CA ALA A 234 3.97 -0.59 15.81
C ALA A 234 4.81 -1.82 15.48
N THR A 235 4.58 -2.92 16.20
CA THR A 235 5.17 -4.22 15.90
C THR A 235 4.18 -5.12 15.17
N TYR A 236 4.63 -5.91 14.19
CA TYR A 236 3.89 -6.98 13.53
C TYR A 236 2.45 -6.60 13.09
N GLY A 237 2.28 -5.38 12.56
CA GLY A 237 0.96 -4.88 12.18
C GLY A 237 0.04 -4.59 13.38
N GLY A 238 0.57 -4.14 14.51
CA GLY A 238 -0.17 -3.88 15.74
C GLY A 238 -0.40 -5.14 16.59
N ARG A 239 0.53 -6.10 16.54
CA ARG A 239 0.51 -7.35 17.34
C ARG A 239 1.78 -7.49 18.17
N GLU A 240 1.74 -8.34 19.20
CA GLU A 240 2.89 -8.65 20.07
C GLU A 240 3.89 -9.59 19.38
N ALA A 241 3.41 -10.46 18.50
CA ALA A 241 4.20 -11.50 17.84
C ALA A 241 3.85 -11.61 16.35
N PRO A 242 4.73 -12.21 15.52
CA PRO A 242 4.44 -12.48 14.12
C PRO A 242 3.21 -13.38 13.95
N GLY A 243 2.43 -13.13 12.92
CA GLY A 243 1.27 -13.94 12.56
C GLY A 243 0.12 -13.08 12.07
N THR A 244 -0.93 -13.75 11.63
CA THR A 244 -2.18 -13.14 11.18
C THR A 244 -3.31 -13.30 12.21
N GLY A 245 -2.98 -13.74 13.44
CA GLY A 245 -3.93 -13.86 14.54
C GLY A 245 -4.65 -12.54 14.84
N GLU A 246 -5.79 -12.63 15.47
CA GLU A 246 -6.76 -11.54 15.59
C GLU A 246 -6.42 -10.50 16.67
N ASP A 247 -5.60 -10.90 17.67
CA ASP A 247 -5.33 -10.04 18.82
C ASP A 247 -4.47 -8.83 18.43
N ARG A 248 -5.10 -7.66 18.38
CA ARG A 248 -4.44 -6.38 18.18
C ARG A 248 -4.18 -5.70 19.53
N ILE A 249 -3.07 -4.99 19.59
CA ILE A 249 -2.65 -4.23 20.78
C ILE A 249 -3.46 -2.94 20.84
N GLU A 250 -4.03 -2.62 22.03
CA GLU A 250 -4.76 -1.37 22.24
C GLU A 250 -3.87 -0.12 22.13
N ALA A 251 -2.58 -0.24 22.48
CA ALA A 251 -1.61 0.84 22.41
C ALA A 251 -0.32 0.40 21.68
N PRO A 252 -0.35 0.23 20.34
CA PRO A 252 0.73 -0.40 19.59
C PRO A 252 2.06 0.37 19.66
N ALA A 253 2.04 1.71 19.61
CA ALA A 253 3.25 2.50 19.73
C ALA A 253 3.85 2.45 21.14
N GLN A 254 3.00 2.39 22.17
CA GLN A 254 3.44 2.22 23.56
C GLN A 254 4.12 0.86 23.77
N PHE A 255 3.54 -0.22 23.22
CA PHE A 255 4.13 -1.55 23.26
C PHE A 255 5.49 -1.58 22.56
N ALA A 256 5.60 -1.02 21.36
CA ALA A 256 6.86 -0.93 20.63
C ALA A 256 7.92 -0.14 21.42
N ALA A 257 7.55 0.99 22.03
CA ALA A 257 8.45 1.83 22.81
C ALA A 257 8.92 1.15 24.10
N LEU A 258 8.05 0.46 24.82
CA LEU A 258 8.41 -0.35 26.00
C LEU A 258 9.32 -1.52 25.60
N THR A 259 9.05 -2.18 24.48
CA THR A 259 9.91 -3.24 23.94
C THR A 259 11.30 -2.70 23.58
N PHE A 260 11.36 -1.52 22.96
CA PHE A 260 12.63 -0.84 22.69
C PHE A 260 13.38 -0.49 23.98
N GLN A 261 12.69 0.06 25.01
CA GLN A 261 13.29 0.39 26.30
C GLN A 261 13.91 -0.85 26.97
N ALA A 262 13.19 -1.97 27.00
CA ALA A 262 13.70 -3.22 27.56
C ALA A 262 14.93 -3.74 26.80
N ALA A 263 14.87 -3.69 25.45
CA ALA A 263 16.00 -4.07 24.60
C ALA A 263 17.20 -3.14 24.76
N LEU A 264 16.98 -1.86 25.08
CA LEU A 264 18.03 -0.87 25.37
C LEU A 264 18.74 -1.20 26.67
N ASP A 265 17.99 -1.52 27.74
CA ASP A 265 18.54 -1.95 29.03
C ASP A 265 19.41 -3.20 28.89
N ASP A 266 18.91 -4.22 28.18
CA ASP A 266 19.67 -5.43 27.84
C ASP A 266 20.96 -5.09 27.07
N ALA A 267 20.90 -4.17 26.11
CA ALA A 267 22.05 -3.79 25.29
C ALA A 267 23.09 -3.00 26.11
N VAL A 268 22.67 -2.12 27.01
CA VAL A 268 23.57 -1.42 27.96
C VAL A 268 24.28 -2.44 28.85
N ALA A 269 23.53 -3.37 29.46
CA ALA A 269 24.08 -4.41 30.31
C ALA A 269 25.11 -5.30 29.57
N ALA A 270 24.85 -5.62 28.31
CA ALA A 270 25.73 -6.44 27.48
C ALA A 270 27.00 -5.71 27.01
N SER A 271 26.92 -4.39 26.81
CA SER A 271 28.04 -3.58 26.31
C SER A 271 29.05 -3.18 27.37
N GLY A 272 28.64 -3.12 28.64
CA GLY A 272 29.42 -2.55 29.75
C GLY A 272 29.60 -1.04 29.65
N ALA A 273 28.77 -0.34 28.89
CA ALA A 273 28.78 1.11 28.75
C ALA A 273 28.41 1.77 30.11
N ASP A 274 28.98 2.96 30.38
CA ASP A 274 28.64 3.77 31.52
C ASP A 274 27.33 4.53 31.28
N LEU A 275 26.27 3.76 31.10
CA LEU A 275 24.91 4.24 30.84
C LEU A 275 23.92 3.56 31.80
N GLU A 276 22.89 4.29 32.22
CA GLU A 276 21.79 3.79 33.04
C GLU A 276 20.45 4.09 32.38
N VAL A 277 19.67 3.06 32.04
CA VAL A 277 18.35 3.23 31.41
C VAL A 277 17.31 3.54 32.51
N GLY A 278 16.72 4.72 32.43
CA GLY A 278 15.60 5.10 33.29
C GLY A 278 14.33 4.36 32.86
N LEU A 279 14.12 3.18 33.45
CA LEU A 279 12.96 2.33 33.14
C LEU A 279 11.66 2.98 33.58
N ARG A 280 10.64 2.90 32.70
CA ARG A 280 9.29 3.45 32.91
C ARG A 280 8.24 2.44 32.50
N ASP A 281 7.12 2.43 33.22
CA ASP A 281 5.95 1.62 32.86
C ASP A 281 5.15 2.21 31.65
N THR A 282 5.36 3.51 31.39
CA THR A 282 4.75 4.23 30.28
C THR A 282 5.77 5.17 29.66
N ILE A 283 5.94 5.10 28.36
CA ILE A 283 6.85 5.97 27.60
C ILE A 283 6.09 7.24 27.17
N PRO A 284 6.53 8.43 27.61
CA PRO A 284 5.88 9.69 27.26
C PRO A 284 6.19 10.08 25.80
N ALA A 285 5.32 10.91 25.21
CA ALA A 285 5.70 11.66 24.02
C ALA A 285 6.78 12.69 24.36
N THR A 286 7.69 12.97 23.43
CA THR A 286 8.67 14.04 23.60
C THR A 286 7.99 15.41 23.56
N GLU A 287 8.42 16.33 24.40
CA GLU A 287 8.00 17.74 24.39
C GLU A 287 8.81 18.59 23.39
N VAL A 288 9.91 18.06 22.87
CA VAL A 288 10.75 18.76 21.88
C VAL A 288 9.99 19.04 20.60
N PRO A 289 10.10 20.24 20.03
CA PRO A 289 9.45 20.55 18.76
C PRO A 289 9.87 19.55 17.66
N ARG A 290 8.90 19.05 16.88
CA ARG A 290 9.16 18.07 15.82
C ARG A 290 10.26 18.52 14.84
N ALA A 291 10.25 19.80 14.45
CA ALA A 291 11.27 20.36 13.58
C ALA A 291 12.70 20.21 14.15
N THR A 292 12.85 20.33 15.48
CA THR A 292 14.13 20.13 16.17
C THR A 292 14.52 18.66 16.17
N VAL A 293 13.57 17.74 16.43
CA VAL A 293 13.81 16.30 16.39
C VAL A 293 14.25 15.87 14.98
N LEU A 294 13.56 16.34 13.95
CA LEU A 294 13.86 15.98 12.55
C LEU A 294 15.15 16.65 12.01
N ALA A 295 15.61 17.74 12.61
CA ALA A 295 16.85 18.42 12.24
C ALA A 295 18.10 17.77 12.86
N ALA A 296 17.92 16.98 13.92
CA ALA A 296 19.02 16.30 14.60
C ALA A 296 19.44 15.03 13.83
N ALA A 297 20.74 14.76 13.79
CA ALA A 297 21.24 13.49 13.25
C ALA A 297 20.80 12.35 14.19
N PRO A 298 20.24 11.27 13.68
CA PRO A 298 19.89 10.12 14.51
C PRO A 298 21.16 9.39 14.98
N VAL A 299 21.17 8.98 16.25
CA VAL A 299 22.24 8.12 16.80
C VAL A 299 22.10 6.68 16.31
N ALA A 300 20.90 6.27 15.92
CA ALA A 300 20.63 4.95 15.36
C ALA A 300 19.38 4.96 14.47
N ALA A 301 19.36 4.02 13.52
CA ALA A 301 18.21 3.77 12.65
C ALA A 301 18.09 2.28 12.29
N VAL A 302 16.88 1.84 12.00
CA VAL A 302 16.55 0.59 11.31
C VAL A 302 15.56 0.89 10.18
N GLU A 303 15.57 0.07 9.14
CA GLU A 303 14.76 0.29 7.93
C GLU A 303 13.80 -0.87 7.71
N SER A 304 12.58 -0.54 7.34
CA SER A 304 11.55 -1.49 6.93
C SER A 304 11.95 -2.28 5.69
N ALA A 305 11.13 -3.27 5.31
CA ALA A 305 11.11 -3.77 3.95
C ALA A 305 10.78 -2.64 2.96
N PRO A 306 11.24 -2.71 1.69
CA PRO A 306 10.77 -1.81 0.64
C PRO A 306 9.25 -1.77 0.55
N VAL A 307 8.69 -0.60 0.21
CA VAL A 307 7.23 -0.39 0.09
C VAL A 307 6.59 -1.42 -0.84
N GLY A 308 7.25 -1.78 -1.95
CA GLY A 308 6.73 -2.81 -2.86
C GLY A 308 6.55 -4.17 -2.19
N GLU A 309 7.50 -4.61 -1.35
CA GLU A 309 7.39 -5.85 -0.58
C GLU A 309 6.28 -5.76 0.49
N GLN A 310 6.14 -4.61 1.17
CA GLN A 310 5.06 -4.37 2.12
C GLN A 310 3.69 -4.36 1.44
N VAL A 311 3.59 -3.81 0.22
CA VAL A 311 2.36 -3.82 -0.59
C VAL A 311 2.00 -5.25 -1.01
N ALA A 312 2.94 -6.06 -1.46
CA ALA A 312 2.69 -7.47 -1.75
C ALA A 312 2.20 -8.23 -0.50
N TYR A 313 2.83 -8.00 0.65
CA TYR A 313 2.44 -8.59 1.94
C TYR A 313 1.02 -8.18 2.34
N LEU A 314 0.67 -6.89 2.28
CA LEU A 314 -0.67 -6.42 2.65
C LEU A 314 -1.75 -6.93 1.69
N LEU A 315 -1.45 -7.12 0.41
CA LEU A 315 -2.39 -7.69 -0.56
C LEU A 315 -2.60 -9.20 -0.31
N ALA A 316 -1.54 -9.94 -0.05
CA ALA A 316 -1.59 -11.38 0.22
C ALA A 316 -2.39 -11.71 1.50
N HIS A 317 -2.07 -11.03 2.60
CA HIS A 317 -2.65 -11.31 3.93
C HIS A 317 -3.82 -10.39 4.27
N SER A 318 -4.19 -9.47 3.37
CA SER A 318 -5.25 -8.48 3.59
C SER A 318 -5.02 -7.59 4.83
N GLU A 319 -3.76 -7.20 5.10
CA GLU A 319 -3.38 -6.49 6.31
C GLU A 319 -3.92 -5.07 6.37
N ASN A 320 -4.89 -4.86 7.27
CA ASN A 320 -5.56 -3.57 7.45
C ASN A 320 -4.64 -2.51 8.07
N GLN A 321 -3.88 -2.90 9.11
CA GLN A 321 -2.97 -1.98 9.79
C GLN A 321 -1.90 -1.44 8.84
N VAL A 322 -1.36 -2.31 7.99
CA VAL A 322 -0.27 -1.94 7.08
C VAL A 322 -0.75 -0.97 6.01
N VAL A 323 -1.92 -1.25 5.39
CA VAL A 323 -2.44 -0.36 4.34
C VAL A 323 -2.82 1.01 4.91
N GLU A 324 -3.45 1.08 6.10
CA GLU A 324 -3.77 2.36 6.73
C GLU A 324 -2.50 3.16 7.04
N ALA A 325 -1.50 2.54 7.67
CA ALA A 325 -0.26 3.22 8.02
C ALA A 325 0.52 3.68 6.78
N LEU A 326 0.63 2.85 5.75
CA LEU A 326 1.32 3.22 4.51
C LEU A 326 0.60 4.34 3.76
N ALA A 327 -0.74 4.33 3.71
CA ALA A 327 -1.51 5.40 3.07
C ALA A 327 -1.37 6.73 3.83
N HIS A 328 -1.34 6.70 5.17
CA HIS A 328 -1.04 7.88 5.98
C HIS A 328 0.37 8.41 5.71
N ALA A 329 1.37 7.51 5.66
CA ALA A 329 2.76 7.89 5.38
C ALA A 329 2.94 8.42 3.94
N ALA A 330 2.10 7.98 3.00
CA ALA A 330 2.13 8.37 1.60
C ALA A 330 1.46 9.74 1.33
N ALA A 331 0.42 10.09 2.09
CA ALA A 331 -0.35 11.32 1.85
C ALA A 331 0.51 12.60 1.76
N PRO A 332 1.54 12.82 2.60
CA PRO A 332 2.39 14.01 2.50
C PRO A 332 3.17 14.15 1.19
N ALA A 333 3.45 13.05 0.49
CA ALA A 333 4.12 13.11 -0.81
C ALA A 333 3.23 13.72 -1.90
N ALA A 334 1.92 13.79 -1.67
CA ALA A 334 0.92 14.45 -2.51
C ALA A 334 0.42 15.79 -1.89
N ASP A 335 1.18 16.40 -0.97
CA ASP A 335 0.82 17.62 -0.24
C ASP A 335 -0.50 17.49 0.58
N LEU A 336 -0.88 16.26 0.96
CA LEU A 336 -2.03 15.96 1.79
C LEU A 336 -1.61 15.71 3.25
N PRO A 337 -2.48 15.97 4.23
CA PRO A 337 -2.15 15.68 5.62
C PRO A 337 -2.05 14.16 5.86
N ALA A 338 -1.14 13.73 6.74
CA ALA A 338 -1.02 12.33 7.15
C ALA A 338 -2.15 11.96 8.12
N THR A 339 -3.37 11.87 7.61
CA THR A 339 -4.63 11.58 8.31
C THR A 339 -5.47 10.58 7.53
N HIS A 340 -6.47 9.97 8.18
CA HIS A 340 -7.46 9.13 7.50
C HIS A 340 -8.11 9.84 6.29
N GLU A 341 -8.45 11.12 6.46
CA GLU A 341 -9.03 11.91 5.37
C GLU A 341 -8.03 12.16 4.24
N GLY A 342 -6.78 12.53 4.59
CA GLY A 342 -5.73 12.76 3.58
C GLY A 342 -5.37 11.48 2.83
N ALA A 343 -5.34 10.33 3.50
CA ALA A 343 -5.17 9.02 2.86
C ALA A 343 -6.31 8.72 1.89
N ALA A 344 -7.57 8.93 2.28
CA ALA A 344 -8.73 8.74 1.39
C ALA A 344 -8.71 9.68 0.17
N GLN A 345 -8.28 10.93 0.36
CA GLN A 345 -8.09 11.90 -0.73
C GLN A 345 -6.98 11.45 -1.69
N LEU A 346 -5.86 10.93 -1.17
CA LEU A 346 -4.77 10.36 -1.99
C LEU A 346 -5.28 9.21 -2.88
N LEU A 347 -6.09 8.31 -2.34
CA LEU A 347 -6.67 7.20 -3.10
C LEU A 347 -7.56 7.72 -4.23
N THR A 348 -8.44 8.70 -3.94
CA THR A 348 -9.34 9.29 -4.94
C THR A 348 -8.56 9.97 -6.07
N ALA A 349 -7.55 10.79 -5.73
CA ALA A 349 -6.70 11.44 -6.72
C ALA A 349 -5.94 10.42 -7.58
N THR A 350 -5.46 9.32 -6.96
CA THR A 350 -4.78 8.26 -7.73
C THR A 350 -5.74 7.56 -8.70
N ALA A 351 -7.01 7.34 -8.34
CA ALA A 351 -8.00 6.78 -9.26
C ALA A 351 -8.20 7.72 -10.48
N GLU A 352 -8.27 9.03 -10.26
CA GLU A 352 -8.36 10.04 -11.33
C GLU A 352 -7.12 10.01 -12.24
N ASP A 353 -5.92 9.95 -11.66
CA ASP A 353 -4.65 9.87 -12.39
C ASP A 353 -4.55 8.59 -13.25
N LEU A 354 -5.16 7.48 -12.80
CA LEU A 354 -5.28 6.24 -13.55
C LEU A 354 -6.36 6.29 -14.65
N GLY A 355 -7.07 7.41 -14.78
CA GLY A 355 -8.12 7.63 -15.78
C GLY A 355 -9.46 7.00 -15.41
N VAL A 356 -9.71 6.77 -14.12
CA VAL A 356 -11.00 6.26 -13.61
C VAL A 356 -11.93 7.44 -13.32
N ASP A 357 -13.17 7.35 -13.80
CA ASP A 357 -14.22 8.30 -13.39
C ASP A 357 -14.58 8.03 -11.91
N THR A 358 -14.33 9.01 -11.06
CA THR A 358 -14.59 8.91 -9.61
C THR A 358 -15.99 9.34 -9.20
N ALA A 359 -16.90 9.59 -10.15
CA ALA A 359 -18.27 9.94 -9.84
C ALA A 359 -18.94 8.85 -8.95
N GLY A 360 -19.53 9.28 -7.83
CA GLY A 360 -20.13 8.37 -6.85
C GLY A 360 -19.13 7.66 -5.92
N MET A 361 -17.82 7.76 -6.14
CA MET A 361 -16.82 7.26 -5.21
C MET A 361 -16.84 8.08 -3.91
N ALA A 362 -16.83 7.38 -2.78
CA ALA A 362 -16.71 8.00 -1.45
C ALA A 362 -15.89 7.09 -0.55
N LEU A 363 -14.72 7.55 -0.16
CA LEU A 363 -13.77 6.80 0.64
C LEU A 363 -13.68 7.40 2.04
N VAL A 364 -13.65 6.55 3.05
CA VAL A 364 -13.49 6.93 4.45
C VAL A 364 -12.27 6.29 5.11
N ASP A 365 -11.75 5.23 4.50
CA ASP A 365 -10.50 4.57 4.90
C ASP A 365 -9.78 4.01 3.68
N SER A 366 -8.59 3.46 3.89
CA SER A 366 -7.76 2.86 2.84
C SER A 366 -7.87 1.33 2.79
N SER A 367 -8.40 0.72 3.82
CA SER A 367 -8.46 -0.73 4.02
C SER A 367 -9.71 -1.39 3.46
N GLY A 368 -10.80 -0.64 3.32
CA GLY A 368 -12.13 -1.14 3.00
C GLY A 368 -12.86 -1.74 4.19
N LEU A 369 -12.43 -1.44 5.42
CA LEU A 369 -13.08 -1.90 6.66
C LEU A 369 -14.44 -1.24 6.86
N SER A 370 -14.53 0.07 6.58
CA SER A 370 -15.77 0.79 6.76
C SER A 370 -16.80 0.36 5.73
N PRO A 371 -18.03 -0.02 6.15
CA PRO A 371 -19.15 -0.26 5.24
C PRO A 371 -19.65 1.03 4.56
N ASP A 372 -19.14 2.20 4.98
CA ASP A 372 -19.48 3.51 4.40
C ASP A 372 -18.65 3.82 3.13
N ASN A 373 -17.60 3.07 2.84
CA ASN A 373 -16.91 3.20 1.56
C ASN A 373 -17.86 2.91 0.40
N ARG A 374 -17.78 3.70 -0.67
CA ARG A 374 -18.55 3.53 -1.91
C ARG A 374 -17.59 3.52 -3.10
N VAL A 375 -17.54 2.39 -3.78
CA VAL A 375 -16.75 2.21 -5.01
C VAL A 375 -17.51 1.24 -5.92
N SER A 376 -17.54 1.51 -7.21
CA SER A 376 -18.20 0.64 -8.17
C SER A 376 -17.27 -0.46 -8.69
N ALA A 377 -17.83 -1.52 -9.26
CA ALA A 377 -17.07 -2.58 -9.91
C ALA A 377 -16.30 -2.03 -11.13
N ALA A 378 -16.91 -1.12 -11.90
CA ALA A 378 -16.26 -0.45 -13.02
C ALA A 378 -15.04 0.38 -12.59
N GLN A 379 -15.14 1.08 -11.47
CA GLN A 379 -14.03 1.84 -10.91
C GLN A 379 -12.85 0.94 -10.51
N LEU A 380 -13.10 -0.16 -9.79
CA LEU A 380 -12.02 -1.07 -9.40
C LEU A 380 -11.40 -1.83 -10.60
N ALA A 381 -12.21 -2.30 -11.56
CA ALA A 381 -11.70 -2.87 -12.80
C ALA A 381 -10.90 -1.84 -13.61
N GLY A 382 -11.35 -0.59 -13.63
CA GLY A 382 -10.66 0.56 -14.19
C GLY A 382 -9.31 0.83 -13.55
N VAL A 383 -9.23 0.75 -12.20
CA VAL A 383 -7.97 0.86 -11.44
C VAL A 383 -6.98 -0.23 -11.87
N VAL A 384 -7.40 -1.50 -11.91
CA VAL A 384 -6.54 -2.61 -12.36
C VAL A 384 -6.00 -2.36 -13.76
N ALA A 385 -6.86 -1.92 -14.68
CA ALA A 385 -6.46 -1.60 -16.05
C ALA A 385 -5.55 -0.36 -16.12
N GLY A 386 -5.77 0.65 -15.28
CA GLY A 386 -4.91 1.84 -15.15
C GLY A 386 -3.51 1.48 -14.66
N VAL A 387 -3.44 0.66 -13.61
CA VAL A 387 -2.17 0.13 -13.06
C VAL A 387 -1.38 -0.62 -14.15
N ALA A 388 -2.04 -1.49 -14.92
CA ALA A 388 -1.39 -2.24 -16.00
C ALA A 388 -0.78 -1.35 -17.09
N ARG A 389 -1.36 -0.18 -17.33
CA ARG A 389 -0.84 0.80 -18.29
C ARG A 389 0.26 1.71 -17.73
N THR A 390 0.52 1.62 -16.43
CA THR A 390 1.49 2.48 -15.71
C THR A 390 2.68 1.64 -15.25
N PRO A 391 3.79 1.57 -16.01
CA PRO A 391 4.91 0.66 -15.70
C PRO A 391 5.48 0.83 -14.28
N ALA A 392 5.47 2.06 -13.74
CA ALA A 392 5.94 2.35 -12.38
C ALA A 392 5.09 1.67 -11.29
N LEU A 393 3.88 1.22 -11.61
CA LEU A 393 2.96 0.53 -10.70
C LEU A 393 2.91 -0.99 -10.90
N GLY A 394 3.80 -1.55 -11.74
CA GLY A 394 3.81 -3.00 -12.05
C GLY A 394 3.86 -3.89 -10.81
N THR A 395 4.58 -3.48 -9.77
CA THR A 395 4.67 -4.18 -8.49
C THR A 395 3.32 -4.41 -7.80
N VAL A 396 2.30 -3.59 -8.08
CA VAL A 396 0.94 -3.77 -7.54
C VAL A 396 0.28 -5.03 -8.13
N LEU A 397 0.35 -5.22 -9.45
CA LEU A 397 -0.21 -6.41 -10.10
C LEU A 397 0.62 -7.67 -9.81
N GLU A 398 1.93 -7.53 -9.71
CA GLU A 398 2.84 -8.61 -9.31
C GLU A 398 2.58 -9.08 -7.88
N GLY A 399 2.19 -8.16 -6.99
CA GLY A 399 1.84 -8.42 -5.60
C GLY A 399 0.42 -8.94 -5.37
N LEU A 400 -0.42 -9.06 -6.41
CA LEU A 400 -1.74 -9.68 -6.27
C LEU A 400 -1.61 -11.17 -5.94
N PRO A 401 -2.28 -11.66 -4.89
CA PRO A 401 -2.22 -13.06 -4.50
C PRO A 401 -2.77 -13.99 -5.57
N ARG A 402 -2.21 -15.20 -5.59
CA ARG A 402 -2.58 -16.27 -6.53
C ARG A 402 -3.07 -17.50 -5.78
N PRO A 403 -3.89 -18.35 -6.41
CA PRO A 403 -4.28 -19.64 -5.83
C PRO A 403 -3.06 -20.52 -5.53
N GLY A 404 -3.05 -21.15 -4.35
CA GLY A 404 -1.97 -22.03 -3.89
C GLY A 404 -0.82 -21.30 -3.17
N GLU A 405 -0.84 -19.99 -3.05
CA GLU A 405 0.09 -19.19 -2.24
C GLU A 405 -0.39 -19.09 -0.79
N ASP A 406 0.50 -18.75 0.13
CA ASP A 406 0.13 -18.38 1.50
C ASP A 406 -0.55 -17.00 1.51
N SER A 407 -1.85 -17.03 1.26
CA SER A 407 -2.64 -15.82 1.08
C SER A 407 -4.13 -16.07 1.27
N THR A 408 -4.92 -15.00 1.27
CA THR A 408 -6.40 -15.09 1.32
C THR A 408 -7.03 -15.72 0.06
N LEU A 409 -6.26 -15.95 -0.99
CA LEU A 409 -6.68 -16.63 -2.22
C LEU A 409 -6.19 -18.10 -2.29
N GLY A 410 -5.33 -18.52 -1.33
CA GLY A 410 -4.58 -19.78 -1.39
C GLY A 410 -5.44 -21.02 -1.63
N ASP A 411 -6.56 -21.15 -0.94
CA ASP A 411 -7.47 -22.30 -1.02
C ASP A 411 -8.57 -22.15 -2.08
N ARG A 412 -8.61 -21.01 -2.80
CA ARG A 412 -9.61 -20.77 -3.85
C ARG A 412 -9.09 -21.24 -5.20
N PHE A 413 -9.99 -21.47 -6.14
CA PHE A 413 -9.66 -21.93 -7.51
C PHE A 413 -8.75 -23.17 -7.53
N PRO A 414 -9.19 -24.31 -6.94
CA PRO A 414 -8.34 -25.50 -6.80
C PRO A 414 -7.94 -26.12 -8.12
N ASP A 415 -8.73 -25.89 -9.17
CA ASP A 415 -8.61 -26.56 -10.47
C ASP A 415 -8.06 -25.64 -11.57
N ALA A 416 -7.37 -26.23 -12.56
CA ALA A 416 -6.98 -25.54 -13.77
C ALA A 416 -8.22 -25.33 -14.70
N PRO A 417 -8.24 -24.27 -15.54
CA PRO A 417 -7.15 -23.31 -15.75
C PRO A 417 -7.11 -22.21 -14.66
N ALA A 418 -8.18 -21.97 -13.92
CA ALA A 418 -8.32 -20.83 -13.01
C ALA A 418 -7.19 -20.75 -11.97
N ARG A 419 -6.73 -21.91 -11.44
CA ARG A 419 -5.61 -21.97 -10.49
C ARG A 419 -4.34 -21.27 -10.99
N GLN A 420 -4.11 -21.26 -12.30
CA GLN A 420 -2.91 -20.66 -12.90
C GLN A 420 -3.18 -19.29 -13.52
N ALA A 421 -4.45 -18.98 -13.72
CA ALA A 421 -4.93 -17.85 -14.49
C ALA A 421 -5.29 -16.63 -13.66
N VAL A 422 -5.67 -16.83 -12.38
CA VAL A 422 -6.23 -15.77 -11.52
C VAL A 422 -5.14 -15.16 -10.65
N ALA A 423 -5.11 -13.83 -10.59
CA ALA A 423 -4.38 -13.06 -9.61
C ALA A 423 -5.30 -11.95 -9.09
N ALA A 424 -5.74 -12.02 -7.82
CA ALA A 424 -6.80 -11.13 -7.35
C ALA A 424 -6.80 -10.89 -5.84
N LYS A 425 -7.25 -9.70 -5.45
CA LYS A 425 -7.51 -9.32 -4.07
C LYS A 425 -8.93 -9.70 -3.68
N THR A 426 -9.06 -10.41 -2.58
CA THR A 426 -10.31 -10.78 -1.94
C THR A 426 -10.85 -9.66 -1.05
N GLY A 427 -12.17 -9.57 -0.91
CA GLY A 427 -12.82 -8.71 0.08
C GLY A 427 -13.99 -9.42 0.74
N THR A 428 -14.16 -9.19 2.05
CA THR A 428 -15.29 -9.72 2.81
C THR A 428 -15.65 -8.75 3.94
N LEU A 429 -16.91 -8.40 4.03
CA LEU A 429 -17.59 -7.78 5.17
C LEU A 429 -18.85 -8.60 5.46
N ASP A 430 -19.57 -8.29 6.51
CA ASP A 430 -20.78 -9.01 6.93
C ASP A 430 -21.85 -9.16 5.84
N GLN A 431 -21.92 -8.19 4.93
CA GLN A 431 -22.91 -8.12 3.86
C GLN A 431 -22.29 -8.09 2.46
N THR A 432 -20.95 -8.25 2.35
CA THR A 432 -20.24 -8.08 1.10
C THR A 432 -19.19 -9.18 0.90
N VAL A 433 -19.15 -9.73 -0.32
CA VAL A 433 -18.05 -10.53 -0.84
C VAL A 433 -17.56 -9.86 -2.13
N SER A 434 -16.26 -9.67 -2.28
CA SER A 434 -15.70 -9.08 -3.50
C SER A 434 -14.41 -9.79 -3.94
N LEU A 435 -14.11 -9.65 -5.23
CA LEU A 435 -12.88 -10.13 -5.85
C LEU A 435 -12.50 -9.17 -6.99
N THR A 436 -11.27 -8.65 -6.95
CA THR A 436 -10.78 -7.68 -7.92
C THR A 436 -9.35 -8.02 -8.34
N GLY A 437 -9.08 -8.07 -9.64
CA GLY A 437 -7.74 -8.39 -10.14
C GLY A 437 -7.71 -8.71 -11.62
N THR A 438 -6.92 -9.71 -12.00
CA THR A 438 -6.74 -10.16 -13.38
C THR A 438 -7.07 -11.63 -13.53
N VAL A 439 -7.59 -11.99 -14.72
CA VAL A 439 -7.76 -13.37 -15.14
C VAL A 439 -7.24 -13.53 -16.57
N THR A 440 -6.43 -14.57 -16.81
CA THR A 440 -5.89 -14.92 -18.12
C THR A 440 -6.72 -16.05 -18.71
N THR A 441 -7.29 -15.85 -19.89
CA THR A 441 -8.07 -16.87 -20.59
C THR A 441 -7.17 -17.93 -21.23
N THR A 442 -7.70 -19.10 -21.59
CA THR A 442 -6.94 -20.15 -22.31
C THR A 442 -6.45 -19.68 -23.69
N SER A 443 -7.12 -18.67 -24.29
CA SER A 443 -6.67 -18.03 -25.52
C SER A 443 -5.50 -17.05 -25.31
N GLY A 444 -5.10 -16.78 -24.05
CA GLY A 444 -4.02 -15.86 -23.68
C GLY A 444 -4.46 -14.40 -23.53
N ARG A 445 -5.74 -14.08 -23.67
CA ARG A 445 -6.27 -12.75 -23.38
C ARG A 445 -6.31 -12.50 -21.88
N VAL A 446 -5.79 -11.36 -21.43
CA VAL A 446 -5.82 -10.98 -20.02
C VAL A 446 -6.91 -9.96 -19.78
N LEU A 447 -7.80 -10.25 -18.82
CA LEU A 447 -8.88 -9.35 -18.45
C LEU A 447 -8.63 -8.80 -17.04
N ALA A 448 -8.82 -7.49 -16.86
CA ALA A 448 -9.07 -6.89 -15.57
C ALA A 448 -10.52 -7.16 -15.17
N PHE A 449 -10.76 -7.45 -13.90
CA PHE A 449 -12.12 -7.66 -13.42
C PHE A 449 -12.32 -7.16 -11.99
N SER A 450 -13.56 -6.84 -11.68
CA SER A 450 -14.05 -6.66 -10.32
C SER A 450 -15.47 -7.22 -10.22
N ILE A 451 -15.73 -8.01 -9.19
CA ILE A 451 -17.04 -8.52 -8.83
C ILE A 451 -17.29 -8.15 -7.37
N ILE A 452 -18.44 -7.53 -7.08
CA ILE A 452 -18.85 -7.16 -5.73
C ILE A 452 -20.28 -7.68 -5.53
N CYS A 453 -20.45 -8.63 -4.62
CA CYS A 453 -21.73 -9.11 -4.17
C CYS A 453 -22.10 -8.42 -2.86
N SER A 454 -23.23 -7.74 -2.80
CA SER A 454 -23.73 -6.97 -1.65
C SER A 454 -25.09 -7.44 -1.18
N ASP A 455 -25.56 -6.93 -0.04
CA ASP A 455 -26.85 -7.30 0.56
C ASP A 455 -27.02 -8.81 0.83
N LEU A 456 -25.94 -9.47 1.23
CA LEU A 456 -25.82 -10.92 1.29
C LEU A 456 -26.57 -11.57 2.46
N GLN A 457 -27.07 -10.79 3.44
CA GLN A 457 -27.75 -11.32 4.61
C GLN A 457 -26.98 -12.49 5.26
N TRP A 458 -25.65 -12.31 5.44
CA TRP A 458 -24.70 -13.30 6.00
C TRP A 458 -24.46 -14.54 5.13
N LYS A 459 -24.98 -14.60 3.90
CA LYS A 459 -24.76 -15.73 2.98
C LYS A 459 -23.45 -15.57 2.19
N LEU A 460 -22.34 -15.46 2.90
CA LEU A 460 -21.02 -15.14 2.32
C LEU A 460 -20.47 -16.29 1.48
N GLU A 461 -20.57 -17.53 1.93
CA GLU A 461 -20.03 -18.70 1.21
C GLU A 461 -20.74 -18.94 -0.14
N PRO A 462 -22.07 -18.91 -0.26
CA PRO A 462 -22.72 -18.99 -1.56
C PRO A 462 -22.32 -17.87 -2.53
N ALA A 463 -22.15 -16.64 -2.03
CA ALA A 463 -21.66 -15.54 -2.87
C ALA A 463 -20.22 -15.75 -3.33
N ARG A 464 -19.33 -16.25 -2.44
CA ARG A 464 -17.96 -16.59 -2.79
C ARG A 464 -17.89 -17.67 -3.86
N ALA A 465 -18.71 -18.72 -3.73
CA ALA A 465 -18.80 -19.80 -4.72
C ALA A 465 -19.25 -19.28 -6.09
N ALA A 466 -20.24 -18.40 -6.12
CA ALA A 466 -20.74 -17.76 -7.34
C ALA A 466 -19.65 -16.93 -8.07
N VAL A 467 -18.87 -16.17 -7.30
CA VAL A 467 -17.74 -15.40 -7.81
C VAL A 467 -16.67 -16.33 -8.39
N ASP A 468 -16.34 -17.42 -7.68
CA ASP A 468 -15.32 -18.38 -8.11
C ASP A 468 -15.74 -19.10 -9.40
N GLU A 469 -17.01 -19.49 -9.49
CA GLU A 469 -17.58 -20.11 -10.68
C GLU A 469 -17.47 -19.19 -11.90
N ALA A 470 -17.91 -17.92 -11.76
CA ALA A 470 -17.88 -16.93 -12.84
C ALA A 470 -16.45 -16.69 -13.34
N VAL A 471 -15.49 -16.46 -12.44
CA VAL A 471 -14.09 -16.20 -12.81
C VAL A 471 -13.44 -17.46 -13.39
N SER A 472 -13.74 -18.65 -12.86
CA SER A 472 -13.25 -19.92 -13.41
C SER A 472 -13.75 -20.18 -14.83
N ALA A 473 -15.02 -19.87 -15.13
CA ALA A 473 -15.57 -20.00 -16.46
C ALA A 473 -14.87 -19.07 -17.47
N VAL A 474 -14.57 -17.82 -17.08
CA VAL A 474 -13.79 -16.89 -17.91
C VAL A 474 -12.36 -17.38 -18.15
N ALA A 475 -11.72 -17.93 -17.12
CA ALA A 475 -10.38 -18.52 -17.27
C ALA A 475 -10.38 -19.67 -18.31
N GLY A 476 -11.50 -20.35 -18.50
CA GLY A 476 -11.67 -21.45 -19.47
C GLY A 476 -11.83 -21.02 -20.93
N LEU A 477 -12.03 -19.72 -21.23
CA LEU A 477 -12.23 -19.18 -22.59
C LEU A 477 -10.88 -19.03 -23.39
#